data_7533f8929b19280a51d791962daf6609
#
_entry.id   7533f8929b19280a51d791962daf6609
#
_cell.length_a   1.000
_cell.length_b   1.000
_cell.length_c   1.000
_cell.angle_alpha   90.00
_cell.angle_beta   90.00
_cell.angle_gamma   90.00
#
_symmetry.space_group_name_H-M   'P 1'
#
loop_
_entity.id
_entity.type
_entity.pdbx_description
1 polymer ?
#
loop_
_entity_poly.entity_id
_entity_poly.type
_entity_poly.pdbx_seq_one_letter_code
_entity_poly.pdbx_strand_id
1 'polypeptide(L)'
;VIMSRGNPLAKKENLDDADLEKYIEIAHADPFVPSLPFVEVKKEELPDNINRRIFVFERASQFDILSKNNQTYMWTSPVPKRLLDAFGLVEKSCGDNSKLYKDLIIHRNGYSLTKLDSDFIAELCKTKRELF
;
A
#
# COMPACT_ATOMS: atom_id res chain seq x y z
N VAL A 1 6.34 5.08 0.91
CA VAL A 1 5.23 5.92 1.37
C VAL A 1 4.75 6.82 0.24
N ILE A 2 3.43 6.92 0.03
CA ILE A 2 2.86 7.87 -0.93
C ILE A 2 2.04 8.95 -0.22
N MET A 3 2.02 10.13 -0.83
CA MET A 3 1.33 11.31 -0.33
C MET A 3 1.04 12.31 -1.46
N SER A 4 0.22 13.32 -1.18
CA SER A 4 0.05 14.45 -2.10
C SER A 4 1.38 15.15 -2.41
N ARG A 5 1.57 15.62 -3.63
CA ARG A 5 2.68 16.53 -3.99
C ARG A 5 2.68 17.83 -3.17
N GLY A 6 1.53 18.24 -2.67
CA GLY A 6 1.36 19.39 -1.78
C GLY A 6 1.71 19.12 -0.31
N ASN A 7 1.97 17.87 0.06
CA ASN A 7 2.41 17.54 1.42
C ASN A 7 3.81 18.13 1.68
N PRO A 8 4.04 18.79 2.83
CA PRO A 8 5.36 19.34 3.16
C PRO A 8 6.49 18.30 3.10
N LEU A 9 6.20 17.04 3.46
CA LEU A 9 7.16 15.93 3.42
C LEU A 9 7.57 15.54 1.99
N ALA A 10 6.78 15.87 0.98
CA ALA A 10 7.11 15.58 -0.41
C ALA A 10 8.42 16.25 -0.87
N LYS A 11 8.87 17.30 -0.17
CA LYS A 11 10.12 18.03 -0.45
C LYS A 11 11.35 17.41 0.21
N LYS A 12 11.18 16.52 1.19
CA LYS A 12 12.28 15.79 1.81
C LYS A 12 12.83 14.71 0.86
N GLU A 13 14.11 14.46 0.88
CA GLU A 13 14.73 13.37 0.12
C GLU A 13 14.45 12.01 0.79
N ASN A 14 14.70 11.93 2.08
CA ASN A 14 14.47 10.74 2.89
C ASN A 14 13.49 11.05 4.02
N LEU A 15 12.62 10.11 4.31
CA LEU A 15 11.69 10.17 5.44
C LEU A 15 12.11 9.16 6.51
N ASP A 16 11.74 9.46 7.74
CA ASP A 16 11.75 8.53 8.87
C ASP A 16 10.34 8.43 9.50
N ASP A 17 10.15 7.48 10.41
CA ASP A 17 8.85 7.27 11.07
C ASP A 17 8.43 8.50 11.91
N ALA A 18 9.39 9.23 12.49
CA ALA A 18 9.11 10.42 13.28
C ALA A 18 8.53 11.57 12.44
N ASP A 19 8.90 11.66 11.16
CA ASP A 19 8.31 12.62 10.23
C ASP A 19 6.82 12.37 10.04
N LEU A 20 6.39 11.11 10.06
CA LEU A 20 5.02 10.67 9.79
C LEU A 20 4.08 10.84 10.99
N GLU A 21 4.59 10.92 12.22
CA GLU A 21 3.78 10.98 13.46
C GLU A 21 2.74 12.10 13.49
N LYS A 22 3.02 13.21 12.82
CA LYS A 22 2.14 14.39 12.78
C LYS A 22 1.04 14.28 11.72
N TYR A 23 1.15 13.30 10.83
CA TYR A 23 0.25 13.12 9.69
C TYR A 23 -0.75 11.99 9.94
N ILE A 24 -1.77 11.93 9.12
CA ILE A 24 -2.84 10.93 9.21
C ILE A 24 -2.54 9.80 8.23
N GLU A 25 -2.45 8.58 8.72
CA GLU A 25 -2.29 7.41 7.86
C GLU A 25 -3.63 7.03 7.22
N ILE A 26 -3.64 6.89 5.90
CA ILE A 26 -4.72 6.22 5.17
C ILE A 26 -4.36 4.74 5.11
N ALA A 27 -5.07 3.94 5.89
CA ALA A 27 -4.84 2.50 5.98
C ALA A 27 -5.88 1.73 5.16
N HIS A 28 -5.47 0.59 4.60
CA HIS A 28 -6.42 -0.34 4.03
C HIS A 28 -7.15 -1.08 5.16
N ALA A 29 -8.48 -1.07 5.11
CA ALA A 29 -9.26 -1.93 6.00
C ALA A 29 -9.27 -3.32 5.38
N ASP A 30 -8.51 -4.23 5.94
CA ASP A 30 -8.52 -5.62 5.48
C ASP A 30 -9.90 -6.23 5.70
N PRO A 31 -10.49 -6.82 4.66
CA PRO A 31 -11.76 -7.50 4.82
C PRO A 31 -11.57 -8.68 5.78
N PHE A 32 -12.50 -8.82 6.70
CA PHE A 32 -12.60 -10.02 7.53
C PHE A 32 -12.69 -11.25 6.63
N VAL A 33 -11.76 -12.20 6.80
CA VAL A 33 -11.80 -13.49 6.09
C VAL A 33 -12.53 -14.51 6.98
N PRO A 34 -13.81 -14.82 6.71
CA PRO A 34 -14.63 -15.66 7.60
C PRO A 34 -14.11 -17.09 7.77
N SER A 35 -13.23 -17.54 6.87
CA SER A 35 -12.66 -18.88 6.86
C SER A 35 -11.51 -19.11 7.82
N LEU A 36 -10.98 -18.03 8.44
CA LEU A 36 -9.92 -18.14 9.44
C LEU A 36 -10.50 -17.93 10.83
N PRO A 37 -10.10 -18.77 11.82
CA PRO A 37 -10.40 -18.51 13.21
C PRO A 37 -9.94 -17.10 13.60
N PHE A 38 -10.75 -16.39 14.38
CA PHE A 38 -10.48 -15.01 14.80
C PHE A 38 -9.10 -14.84 15.49
N VAL A 39 -8.60 -15.93 16.08
CA VAL A 39 -7.29 -15.99 16.75
C VAL A 39 -6.12 -16.00 15.75
N GLU A 40 -6.35 -16.47 14.52
CA GLU A 40 -5.31 -16.56 13.47
C GLU A 40 -5.27 -15.33 12.56
N VAL A 41 -6.30 -14.48 12.60
CA VAL A 41 -6.25 -13.18 11.98
C VAL A 41 -5.35 -12.30 12.84
N LYS A 42 -4.06 -12.29 12.55
CA LYS A 42 -3.15 -11.30 13.13
C LYS A 42 -3.72 -9.92 12.79
N LYS A 43 -4.38 -9.30 13.76
CA LYS A 43 -4.58 -7.85 13.72
C LYS A 43 -3.20 -7.26 13.59
N GLU A 44 -2.98 -6.48 12.56
CA GLU A 44 -1.80 -5.64 12.50
C GLU A 44 -1.78 -4.85 13.81
N GLU A 45 -0.85 -5.17 14.70
CA GLU A 45 -0.68 -4.41 15.93
C GLU A 45 -0.36 -2.99 15.49
N LEU A 46 -1.26 -2.08 15.80
CA LEU A 46 -1.06 -0.68 15.54
C LEU A 46 0.18 -0.27 16.33
N PRO A 47 1.22 0.30 15.72
CA PRO A 47 2.29 0.90 16.47
C PRO A 47 1.67 1.90 17.45
N ASP A 48 2.05 1.84 18.71
CA ASP A 48 1.50 2.68 19.79
C ASP A 48 1.61 4.19 19.52
N ASN A 49 2.51 4.57 18.61
CA ASN A 49 2.76 5.96 18.22
C ASN A 49 1.88 6.48 17.06
N ILE A 50 1.08 5.65 16.40
CA ILE A 50 0.19 6.08 15.32
C ILE A 50 -1.21 6.34 15.88
N ASN A 51 -1.44 7.56 16.33
CA ASN A 51 -2.70 7.99 16.93
C ASN A 51 -3.78 8.41 15.92
N ARG A 52 -3.44 8.54 14.62
CA ARG A 52 -4.35 9.10 13.61
C ARG A 52 -4.36 8.24 12.37
N ARG A 53 -5.45 7.50 12.20
CA ARG A 53 -5.62 6.60 11.06
C ARG A 53 -7.05 6.66 10.52
N ILE A 54 -7.18 6.66 9.20
CA ILE A 54 -8.45 6.54 8.49
C ILE A 54 -8.43 5.23 7.73
N PHE A 55 -9.37 4.35 8.00
CA PHE A 55 -9.50 3.08 7.29
C PHE A 55 -10.40 3.22 6.07
N VAL A 56 -9.89 2.81 4.92
CA VAL A 56 -10.60 2.90 3.64
C VAL A 56 -10.45 1.57 2.88
N PHE A 57 -11.56 1.00 2.42
CA PHE A 57 -11.57 -0.30 1.75
C PHE A 57 -11.13 -0.23 0.29
N GLU A 58 -11.44 0.84 -0.40
CA GLU A 58 -11.20 0.97 -1.83
C GLU A 58 -9.95 1.76 -2.15
N ARG A 59 -9.11 1.20 -3.02
CA ARG A 59 -7.85 1.84 -3.44
C ARG A 59 -8.06 3.19 -4.12
N ALA A 60 -9.07 3.30 -4.97
CA ALA A 60 -9.37 4.56 -5.65
C ALA A 60 -9.75 5.66 -4.66
N SER A 61 -10.56 5.35 -3.66
CA SER A 61 -10.93 6.28 -2.58
C SER A 61 -9.72 6.68 -1.73
N GLN A 62 -8.78 5.77 -1.49
CA GLN A 62 -7.52 6.09 -0.80
C GLN A 62 -6.72 7.14 -1.58
N PHE A 63 -6.56 6.96 -2.88
CA PHE A 63 -5.83 7.91 -3.73
C PHE A 63 -6.54 9.26 -3.82
N ASP A 64 -7.87 9.28 -3.88
CA ASP A 64 -8.66 10.50 -3.90
C ASP A 64 -8.50 11.30 -2.60
N ILE A 65 -8.54 10.65 -1.45
CA ILE A 65 -8.29 11.30 -0.14
C ILE A 65 -6.87 11.86 -0.09
N LEU A 66 -5.86 11.06 -0.47
CA LEU A 66 -4.47 11.50 -0.49
C LEU A 66 -4.27 12.74 -1.38
N SER A 67 -4.89 12.75 -2.57
CA SER A 67 -4.75 13.84 -3.53
C SER A 67 -5.33 15.17 -3.02
N LYS A 68 -6.39 15.09 -2.21
CA LYS A 68 -7.13 16.25 -1.71
C LYS A 68 -6.68 16.72 -0.32
N ASN A 69 -5.86 15.94 0.38
CA ASN A 69 -5.48 16.25 1.75
C ASN A 69 -3.95 16.15 1.96
N ASN A 70 -3.32 17.29 2.11
CA ASN A 70 -1.86 17.39 2.32
C ASN A 70 -1.38 16.95 3.72
N GLN A 71 -2.29 16.54 4.61
CA GLN A 71 -1.97 16.05 5.95
C GLN A 71 -2.04 14.52 6.03
N THR A 72 -2.18 13.84 4.89
CA THR A 72 -2.32 12.38 4.82
C THR A 72 -1.16 11.73 4.09
N TYR A 73 -0.89 10.48 4.45
CA TYR A 73 0.05 9.60 3.79
C TYR A 73 -0.48 8.15 3.79
N MET A 74 0.11 7.30 2.98
CA MET A 74 -0.22 5.88 2.94
C MET A 74 1.02 5.02 2.70
N TRP A 75 1.13 3.91 3.45
CA TRP A 75 2.07 2.84 3.15
C TRP A 75 1.55 1.99 1.99
N THR A 76 2.39 1.73 1.03
CA THR A 76 2.03 0.89 -0.12
C THR A 76 3.28 0.28 -0.77
N SER A 77 3.08 -0.79 -1.52
CA SER A 77 4.04 -1.24 -2.52
C SER A 77 4.21 -0.17 -3.60
N PRO A 78 5.30 -0.18 -4.38
CA PRO A 78 5.51 0.77 -5.47
C PRO A 78 4.29 0.89 -6.37
N VAL A 79 3.97 2.14 -6.71
CA VAL A 79 2.81 2.48 -7.55
C VAL A 79 3.29 2.97 -8.91
N PRO A 80 2.71 2.48 -10.03
CA PRO A 80 3.08 2.95 -11.35
C PRO A 80 3.03 4.47 -11.46
N LYS A 81 4.08 5.07 -12.01
CA LYS A 81 4.23 6.53 -12.12
C LYS A 81 3.01 7.21 -12.75
N ARG A 82 2.41 6.59 -13.77
CA ARG A 82 1.20 7.12 -14.43
C ARG A 82 0.03 7.32 -13.46
N LEU A 83 -0.12 6.45 -12.45
CA LEU A 83 -1.16 6.57 -11.43
C LEU A 83 -0.82 7.67 -10.43
N LEU A 84 0.44 7.74 -9.98
CA LEU A 84 0.90 8.84 -9.13
C LEU A 84 0.66 10.19 -9.80
N ASP A 85 1.00 10.31 -11.08
CA ASP A 85 0.80 11.53 -11.85
C ASP A 85 -0.68 11.89 -12.01
N ALA A 86 -1.54 10.90 -12.29
CA ALA A 86 -2.98 11.11 -12.47
C ALA A 86 -3.67 11.65 -11.20
N PHE A 87 -3.18 11.27 -10.01
CA PHE A 87 -3.72 11.72 -8.73
C PHE A 87 -2.89 12.85 -8.08
N GLY A 88 -1.85 13.35 -8.73
CA GLY A 88 -0.98 14.37 -8.15
C GLY A 88 -0.24 13.90 -6.90
N LEU A 89 0.11 12.62 -6.85
CA LEU A 89 0.82 11.99 -5.75
C LEU A 89 2.31 11.89 -6.02
N VAL A 90 3.06 11.66 -4.95
CA VAL A 90 4.50 11.36 -4.98
C VAL A 90 4.80 10.19 -4.06
N GLU A 91 5.75 9.36 -4.48
CA GLU A 91 6.31 8.27 -3.69
C GLU A 91 7.64 8.70 -3.06
N LYS A 92 7.84 8.32 -1.81
CA LYS A 92 9.06 8.57 -1.03
C LYS A 92 9.50 7.31 -0.31
N SER A 93 10.80 7.08 -0.26
CA SER A 93 11.38 6.06 0.60
C SER A 93 11.32 6.50 2.07
N CYS A 94 11.11 5.54 2.97
CA CYS A 94 11.24 5.74 4.40
C CYS A 94 12.25 4.72 4.92
N GLY A 95 13.37 5.21 5.43
CA GLY A 95 14.55 4.38 5.74
C GLY A 95 14.34 3.37 6.86
N ASP A 96 13.43 3.65 7.78
CA ASP A 96 13.20 2.83 8.96
C ASP A 96 12.19 1.70 8.75
N ASN A 97 11.61 1.61 7.53
CA ASN A 97 10.61 0.59 7.24
C ASN A 97 11.25 -0.78 6.94
N SER A 98 11.26 -1.64 7.94
CA SER A 98 11.68 -3.05 7.83
C SER A 98 10.53 -4.02 7.46
N LYS A 99 9.32 -3.51 7.22
CA LYS A 99 8.15 -4.35 6.90
C LYS A 99 8.29 -4.94 5.50
N LEU A 100 8.29 -6.26 5.44
CA LEU A 100 8.27 -7.01 4.19
C LEU A 100 6.86 -7.53 3.93
N TYR A 101 6.30 -7.20 2.77
CA TYR A 101 5.03 -7.74 2.31
C TYR A 101 5.29 -8.89 1.33
N LYS A 102 4.50 -9.94 1.45
CA LYS A 102 4.55 -11.08 0.55
C LYS A 102 3.23 -11.18 -0.20
N ASP A 103 3.27 -10.87 -1.49
CA ASP A 103 2.15 -11.08 -2.38
C ASP A 103 2.06 -12.53 -2.82
N LEU A 104 0.87 -13.10 -2.80
CA LEU A 104 0.61 -14.49 -3.15
C LEU A 104 -0.46 -14.57 -4.24
N ILE A 105 -0.23 -15.42 -5.24
CA ILE A 105 -1.26 -15.85 -6.18
C ILE A 105 -1.88 -17.12 -5.62
N ILE A 106 -3.19 -17.09 -5.41
CA ILE A 106 -3.93 -18.21 -4.84
C ILE A 106 -4.88 -18.75 -5.90
N HIS A 107 -4.90 -20.05 -6.07
CA HIS A 107 -5.86 -20.75 -6.93
C HIS A 107 -6.40 -22.00 -6.21
N ARG A 108 -7.52 -22.53 -6.71
CA ARG A 108 -8.15 -23.73 -6.16
C ARG A 108 -7.18 -24.91 -6.24
N ASN A 109 -7.17 -25.73 -5.20
CA ASN A 109 -6.39 -26.97 -5.19
C ASN A 109 -6.88 -27.89 -6.34
N GLY A 110 -5.92 -28.44 -7.12
CA GLY A 110 -6.22 -29.26 -8.30
C GLY A 110 -6.59 -28.45 -9.55
N TYR A 111 -6.60 -27.12 -9.52
CA TYR A 111 -6.79 -26.31 -10.71
C TYR A 111 -5.54 -26.35 -11.60
N SER A 112 -5.75 -26.75 -12.88
CA SER A 112 -4.70 -26.72 -13.89
C SER A 112 -4.68 -25.35 -14.55
N LEU A 113 -3.54 -24.67 -14.48
CA LEU A 113 -3.36 -23.37 -15.12
C LEU A 113 -3.58 -23.47 -16.63
N THR A 114 -4.43 -22.60 -17.15
CA THR A 114 -4.63 -22.43 -18.59
C THR A 114 -3.46 -21.64 -19.19
N LYS A 115 -3.42 -21.55 -20.52
CA LYS A 115 -2.44 -20.68 -21.20
C LYS A 115 -2.63 -19.23 -20.78
N LEU A 116 -3.86 -18.75 -20.67
CA LEU A 116 -4.16 -17.36 -20.25
C LEU A 116 -3.67 -17.07 -18.83
N ASP A 117 -3.85 -18.00 -17.91
CA ASP A 117 -3.35 -17.86 -16.52
C ASP A 117 -1.82 -17.78 -16.52
N SER A 118 -1.16 -18.61 -17.32
CA SER A 118 0.29 -18.61 -17.43
C SER A 118 0.82 -17.32 -18.05
N ASP A 119 0.16 -16.80 -19.08
CA ASP A 119 0.49 -15.53 -19.73
C ASP A 119 0.31 -14.36 -18.75
N PHE A 120 -0.79 -14.36 -17.96
CA PHE A 120 -1.04 -13.38 -16.90
C PHE A 120 0.06 -13.40 -15.83
N ILE A 121 0.42 -14.59 -15.34
CA ILE A 121 1.48 -14.72 -14.31
C ILE A 121 2.82 -14.23 -14.85
N ALA A 122 3.14 -14.55 -16.11
CA ALA A 122 4.38 -14.09 -16.76
C ALA A 122 4.43 -12.56 -16.85
N GLU A 123 3.34 -11.91 -17.26
CA GLU A 123 3.27 -10.44 -17.35
C GLU A 123 3.31 -9.78 -15.95
N LEU A 124 2.65 -10.37 -14.96
CA LEU A 124 2.72 -9.91 -13.58
C LEU A 124 4.16 -9.96 -13.04
N CYS A 125 4.86 -11.08 -13.26
CA CYS A 125 6.26 -11.22 -12.85
C CYS A 125 7.21 -10.27 -13.60
N LYS A 126 6.91 -9.93 -14.85
CA LYS A 126 7.67 -8.96 -15.63
C LYS A 126 7.45 -7.55 -15.05
N THR A 127 6.20 -7.14 -14.89
CA THR A 127 5.84 -5.83 -14.30
C THR A 127 6.46 -5.64 -12.92
N LYS A 128 6.45 -6.69 -12.09
CA LYS A 128 7.11 -6.64 -10.79
C LYS A 128 8.60 -6.33 -10.92
N ARG A 129 9.32 -6.97 -11.83
CA ARG A 129 10.76 -6.73 -12.06
C ARG A 129 11.08 -5.34 -12.61
N GLU A 130 10.13 -4.70 -13.26
CA GLU A 130 10.28 -3.32 -13.77
C GLU A 130 10.07 -2.26 -12.66
N LEU A 131 9.40 -2.64 -11.56
CA LEU A 131 9.08 -1.75 -10.44
C LEU A 131 10.07 -1.87 -9.26
N PHE A 132 10.80 -2.96 -9.17
CA PHE A 132 11.76 -3.31 -8.12
C PHE A 132 13.13 -3.69 -8.68
#